data_b32da1556d334600ac09e145205d7209
#
_entry.id   b32da1556d334600ac09e145205d7209
#
_cell.length_a   1.000
_cell.length_b   1.000
_cell.length_c   1.000
_cell.angle_alpha   90.00
_cell.angle_beta   90.00
_cell.angle_gamma   90.00
#
_symmetry.space_group_name_H-M   'P 1'
#
loop_
_entity.id
_entity.type
_entity.pdbx_description
1 polymer ?
#
loop_
_entity_poly.entity_id
_entity_poly.type
_entity_poly.pdbx_seq_one_letter_code
_entity_poly.pdbx_strand_id
1 'polypeptide(L)'
;MILQDTYEVKKADIIPVEVSVPGSKSITNRALLIAALANGKSVLKGVLFSDDSRHFLQALQDLGFVVEIDEPHAVVSIEGKGGRVPKTKASVDVGSAGTAARFLTAYLGLCEGEYHMNSSEQMKKRPMEELLQALQDLGAEVTYKEASGHFPFVIGNSGVNRHEVTIDVEKSSQFLSALLISSVLFQKEFRIHVKGHHGMAYVEMTVAMMKQFGVEVQRPASDTFVIAEHT
;
A
#
# COMPACT_ATOMS: atom_id res chain seq x y z
N MET A 1 -17.23 -3.10 37.64
CA MET A 1 -18.20 -3.22 36.52
C MET A 1 -17.94 -4.57 35.88
N ILE A 2 -18.82 -5.53 36.10
CA ILE A 2 -18.68 -6.90 35.55
C ILE A 2 -19.05 -6.79 34.06
N LEU A 3 -18.09 -7.03 33.17
CA LEU A 3 -18.37 -7.17 31.76
C LEU A 3 -19.26 -8.42 31.58
N GLN A 4 -20.45 -8.26 31.03
CA GLN A 4 -21.26 -9.41 30.64
C GLN A 4 -20.60 -10.05 29.41
N ASP A 5 -20.23 -11.31 29.54
CA ASP A 5 -19.63 -12.10 28.44
C ASP A 5 -20.63 -12.45 27.33
N THR A 6 -21.91 -12.17 27.54
CA THR A 6 -23.00 -12.45 26.59
C THR A 6 -23.95 -11.27 26.49
N TYR A 7 -24.42 -10.98 25.27
CA TYR A 7 -25.45 -10.00 25.00
C TYR A 7 -26.64 -10.68 24.32
N GLU A 8 -27.82 -10.54 24.96
CA GLU A 8 -29.05 -11.05 24.38
C GLU A 8 -29.60 -10.10 23.32
N VAL A 9 -29.61 -10.54 22.06
CA VAL A 9 -30.23 -9.79 20.97
C VAL A 9 -31.72 -10.04 20.94
N LYS A 10 -32.51 -9.02 21.26
CA LYS A 10 -33.99 -9.11 21.19
C LYS A 10 -34.43 -9.16 19.73
N LYS A 11 -35.39 -10.03 19.44
CA LYS A 11 -36.07 -10.05 18.13
C LYS A 11 -36.77 -8.70 17.93
N ALA A 12 -36.44 -8.03 16.83
CA ALA A 12 -37.12 -6.80 16.44
C ALA A 12 -37.88 -7.02 15.13
N ASP A 13 -38.90 -6.22 14.89
CA ASP A 13 -39.58 -6.20 13.60
C ASP A 13 -38.68 -5.69 12.52
N ILE A 14 -38.79 -6.28 11.33
CA ILE A 14 -38.01 -5.83 10.14
C ILE A 14 -38.61 -4.50 9.70
N ILE A 15 -37.85 -3.43 9.91
CA ILE A 15 -38.15 -2.10 9.38
C ILE A 15 -37.24 -1.87 8.21
N PRO A 16 -37.73 -1.46 7.01
CA PRO A 16 -36.85 -1.06 5.93
C PRO A 16 -36.08 0.19 6.36
N VAL A 17 -34.77 0.04 6.46
CA VAL A 17 -33.86 1.14 6.85
C VAL A 17 -32.80 1.26 5.77
N GLU A 18 -32.61 2.47 5.25
CA GLU A 18 -31.48 2.82 4.41
C GLU A 18 -30.31 3.25 5.31
N VAL A 19 -29.16 2.60 5.14
CA VAL A 19 -27.95 2.88 5.92
C VAL A 19 -26.82 3.26 4.96
N SER A 20 -26.27 4.47 5.15
CA SER A 20 -25.03 4.87 4.48
C SER A 20 -23.85 4.41 5.31
N VAL A 21 -22.93 3.68 4.69
CA VAL A 21 -21.68 3.25 5.33
C VAL A 21 -20.53 4.18 4.94
N PRO A 22 -19.56 4.41 5.85
CA PRO A 22 -18.37 5.19 5.53
C PRO A 22 -17.51 4.47 4.47
N GLY A 23 -16.58 5.21 3.86
CA GLY A 23 -15.60 4.65 2.93
C GLY A 23 -14.78 3.51 3.55
N SER A 24 -14.23 2.66 2.71
CA SER A 24 -13.37 1.55 3.13
C SER A 24 -11.92 2.01 3.32
N LYS A 25 -11.33 1.72 4.49
CA LYS A 25 -9.90 1.96 4.75
C LYS A 25 -9.01 1.26 3.73
N SER A 26 -9.31 0.01 3.42
CA SER A 26 -8.50 -0.80 2.50
C SER A 26 -8.56 -0.28 1.06
N ILE A 27 -9.70 0.24 0.63
CA ILE A 27 -9.86 0.87 -0.70
C ILE A 27 -9.15 2.23 -0.69
N THR A 28 -9.39 3.06 0.32
CA THR A 28 -8.78 4.40 0.43
C THR A 28 -7.27 4.35 0.31
N ASN A 29 -6.58 3.53 1.11
CA ASN A 29 -5.12 3.49 1.11
C ASN A 29 -4.53 2.97 -0.21
N ARG A 30 -5.22 2.06 -0.90
CA ARG A 30 -4.85 1.63 -2.25
C ARG A 30 -5.00 2.75 -3.26
N ALA A 31 -6.15 3.41 -3.25
CA ALA A 31 -6.43 4.52 -4.15
C ALA A 31 -5.43 5.68 -3.99
N LEU A 32 -5.02 5.99 -2.76
CA LEU A 32 -4.03 7.03 -2.48
C LEU A 32 -2.69 6.72 -3.15
N LEU A 33 -2.18 5.49 -3.03
CA LEU A 33 -0.92 5.13 -3.68
C LEU A 33 -1.05 5.07 -5.20
N ILE A 34 -2.11 4.42 -5.72
CA ILE A 34 -2.31 4.32 -7.17
C ILE A 34 -2.44 5.71 -7.80
N ALA A 35 -3.16 6.64 -7.15
CA ALA A 35 -3.27 8.02 -7.59
C ALA A 35 -1.92 8.77 -7.58
N ALA A 36 -1.07 8.53 -6.58
CA ALA A 36 0.27 9.11 -6.53
C ALA A 36 1.18 8.56 -7.65
N LEU A 37 1.03 7.29 -8.02
CA LEU A 37 1.76 6.64 -9.11
C LEU A 37 1.24 7.03 -10.50
N ALA A 38 -0.03 7.40 -10.62
CA ALA A 38 -0.64 7.79 -11.89
C ALA A 38 0.04 9.04 -12.49
N ASN A 39 -0.20 9.28 -13.77
CA ASN A 39 0.25 10.50 -14.44
C ASN A 39 -0.87 11.54 -14.45
N GLY A 40 -0.69 12.66 -13.75
CA GLY A 40 -1.65 13.75 -13.66
C GLY A 40 -2.57 13.70 -12.44
N LYS A 41 -3.62 14.54 -12.45
CA LYS A 41 -4.50 14.76 -11.30
C LYS A 41 -5.57 13.67 -11.21
N SER A 42 -5.63 13.00 -10.05
CA SER A 42 -6.69 12.07 -9.67
C SER A 42 -7.58 12.69 -8.59
N VAL A 43 -8.90 12.48 -8.67
CA VAL A 43 -9.87 12.93 -7.66
C VAL A 43 -10.55 11.71 -7.06
N LEU A 44 -10.28 11.44 -5.80
CA LEU A 44 -10.81 10.33 -5.03
C LEU A 44 -12.01 10.80 -4.21
N LYS A 45 -13.18 10.16 -4.39
CA LYS A 45 -14.41 10.46 -3.67
C LYS A 45 -14.78 9.31 -2.71
N GLY A 46 -15.39 9.63 -1.58
CA GLY A 46 -15.75 8.64 -0.57
C GLY A 46 -14.53 8.16 0.24
N VAL A 47 -13.54 8.99 0.40
CA VAL A 47 -12.32 8.70 1.16
C VAL A 47 -12.68 8.52 2.64
N LEU A 48 -12.18 7.45 3.26
CA LEU A 48 -12.26 7.28 4.71
C LEU A 48 -11.08 7.99 5.38
N PHE A 49 -11.36 8.99 6.20
CA PHE A 49 -10.36 9.67 7.03
C PHE A 49 -10.20 8.95 8.37
N SER A 50 -9.44 7.86 8.36
CA SER A 50 -8.98 7.13 9.55
C SER A 50 -7.54 7.54 9.89
N ASP A 51 -7.05 7.16 11.07
CA ASP A 51 -5.64 7.38 11.43
C ASP A 51 -4.69 6.82 10.37
N ASP A 52 -4.98 5.63 9.83
CA ASP A 52 -4.18 5.00 8.78
C ASP A 52 -4.12 5.87 7.50
N SER A 53 -5.26 6.40 7.03
CA SER A 53 -5.30 7.21 5.82
C SER A 53 -4.70 8.61 6.05
N ARG A 54 -4.81 9.16 7.27
CA ARG A 54 -4.16 10.43 7.63
C ARG A 54 -2.64 10.30 7.61
N HIS A 55 -2.08 9.23 8.18
CA HIS A 55 -0.66 8.94 8.07
C HIS A 55 -0.22 8.76 6.63
N PHE A 56 -1.05 8.11 5.80
CA PHE A 56 -0.74 7.93 4.37
C PHE A 56 -0.71 9.28 3.64
N LEU A 57 -1.71 10.13 3.84
CA LEU A 57 -1.80 11.46 3.24
C LEU A 57 -0.61 12.34 3.67
N GLN A 58 -0.27 12.33 4.96
CA GLN A 58 0.89 13.06 5.46
C GLN A 58 2.19 12.56 4.82
N ALA A 59 2.37 11.24 4.72
CA ALA A 59 3.53 10.65 4.07
C ALA A 59 3.66 11.07 2.59
N LEU A 60 2.55 11.14 1.84
CA LEU A 60 2.58 11.65 0.46
C LEU A 60 3.00 13.14 0.40
N GLN A 61 2.52 13.96 1.34
CA GLN A 61 2.93 15.37 1.45
C GLN A 61 4.42 15.52 1.82
N ASP A 62 4.92 14.68 2.74
CA ASP A 62 6.33 14.66 3.13
C ASP A 62 7.23 14.26 1.96
N LEU A 63 6.78 13.35 1.09
CA LEU A 63 7.40 12.94 -0.16
C LEU A 63 7.32 14.02 -1.26
N GLY A 64 6.55 15.09 -1.02
CA GLY A 64 6.45 16.25 -1.90
C GLY A 64 5.31 16.19 -2.92
N PHE A 65 4.38 15.24 -2.80
CA PHE A 65 3.18 15.23 -3.63
C PHE A 65 2.26 16.40 -3.29
N VAL A 66 1.61 16.95 -4.30
CA VAL A 66 0.52 17.91 -4.13
C VAL A 66 -0.74 17.15 -3.80
N VAL A 67 -1.23 17.31 -2.57
CA VAL A 67 -2.42 16.65 -2.03
C VAL A 67 -3.39 17.72 -1.52
N GLU A 68 -4.57 17.77 -2.11
CA GLU A 68 -5.67 18.64 -1.67
C GLU A 68 -6.70 17.77 -0.93
N ILE A 69 -7.07 18.19 0.28
CA ILE A 69 -7.96 17.43 1.17
C ILE A 69 -9.23 18.23 1.43
N ASP A 70 -10.37 17.66 1.07
CA ASP A 70 -11.70 18.17 1.42
C ASP A 70 -12.42 17.11 2.28
N GLU A 71 -12.12 17.14 3.56
CA GLU A 71 -12.61 16.16 4.52
C GLU A 71 -14.14 16.21 4.70
N PRO A 72 -14.80 17.40 4.76
CA PRO A 72 -16.26 17.48 4.86
C PRO A 72 -17.01 16.77 3.72
N HIS A 73 -16.45 16.76 2.52
CA HIS A 73 -17.03 16.09 1.36
C HIS A 73 -16.43 14.72 1.07
N ALA A 74 -15.53 14.22 1.94
CA ALA A 74 -14.80 12.97 1.78
C ALA A 74 -14.07 12.87 0.42
N VAL A 75 -13.38 13.95 0.02
CA VAL A 75 -12.67 14.06 -1.26
C VAL A 75 -11.18 14.33 -1.03
N VAL A 76 -10.34 13.65 -1.81
CA VAL A 76 -8.90 13.92 -1.89
C VAL A 76 -8.50 14.04 -3.36
N SER A 77 -7.77 15.10 -3.71
CA SER A 77 -7.11 15.21 -5.02
C SER A 77 -5.61 15.03 -4.87
N ILE A 78 -5.01 14.24 -5.75
CA ILE A 78 -3.57 13.97 -5.78
C ILE A 78 -3.04 14.24 -7.18
N GLU A 79 -1.96 15.02 -7.25
CA GLU A 79 -1.19 15.20 -8.48
C GLU A 79 -0.15 14.08 -8.59
N GLY A 80 -0.49 13.01 -9.30
CA GLY A 80 0.39 11.89 -9.56
C GLY A 80 1.57 12.26 -10.46
N LYS A 81 2.69 11.58 -10.31
CA LYS A 81 3.96 11.93 -10.97
C LYS A 81 4.49 10.82 -11.89
N GLY A 82 3.62 9.93 -12.38
CA GLY A 82 4.02 8.85 -13.29
C GLY A 82 5.08 7.94 -12.68
N GLY A 83 4.88 7.51 -11.45
CA GLY A 83 5.80 6.65 -10.71
C GLY A 83 6.97 7.35 -10.02
N ARG A 84 7.27 8.61 -10.32
CA ARG A 84 8.39 9.34 -9.69
C ARG A 84 8.03 9.91 -8.33
N VAL A 85 8.94 9.82 -7.37
CA VAL A 85 8.84 10.51 -6.08
C VAL A 85 9.33 11.96 -6.25
N PRO A 86 8.54 12.98 -5.86
CA PRO A 86 8.96 14.38 -6.04
C PRO A 86 10.25 14.75 -5.30
N LYS A 87 10.45 14.23 -4.09
CA LYS A 87 11.68 14.41 -3.31
C LYS A 87 12.50 13.12 -3.30
N THR A 88 13.78 13.22 -3.63
CA THR A 88 14.72 12.08 -3.59
C THR A 88 15.27 11.81 -2.18
N LYS A 89 14.99 12.70 -1.21
CA LYS A 89 15.31 12.50 0.20
C LYS A 89 14.14 12.97 1.05
N ALA A 90 13.63 12.07 1.89
CA ALA A 90 12.52 12.39 2.79
C ALA A 90 12.54 11.48 4.04
N SER A 91 11.88 11.96 5.10
CA SER A 91 11.53 11.16 6.27
C SER A 91 10.03 10.96 6.28
N VAL A 92 9.61 9.72 6.43
CA VAL A 92 8.21 9.29 6.40
C VAL A 92 7.88 8.57 7.70
N ASP A 93 6.83 9.00 8.38
CA ASP A 93 6.28 8.30 9.55
C ASP A 93 4.93 7.68 9.19
N VAL A 94 4.89 6.36 9.21
CA VAL A 94 3.67 5.59 8.89
C VAL A 94 2.80 5.33 10.13
N GLY A 95 3.21 5.80 11.31
CA GLY A 95 2.49 5.55 12.55
C GLY A 95 2.25 4.06 12.79
N SER A 96 1.02 3.69 13.11
CA SER A 96 0.58 2.29 13.24
C SER A 96 -0.10 1.74 11.98
N ALA A 97 -0.10 2.51 10.89
CA ALA A 97 -0.82 2.22 9.66
C ALA A 97 -0.15 1.10 8.84
N GLY A 98 -0.58 -0.13 9.05
CA GLY A 98 0.04 -1.31 8.43
C GLY A 98 0.02 -1.28 6.90
N THR A 99 -1.03 -0.72 6.29
CA THR A 99 -1.12 -0.58 4.83
C THR A 99 -0.16 0.47 4.31
N ALA A 100 -0.09 1.65 4.95
CA ALA A 100 0.87 2.69 4.60
C ALA A 100 2.31 2.17 4.71
N ALA A 101 2.62 1.47 5.81
CA ALA A 101 3.92 0.86 6.04
C ALA A 101 4.38 -0.02 4.88
N ARG A 102 3.52 -0.95 4.41
CA ARG A 102 3.88 -1.90 3.34
C ARG A 102 3.89 -1.25 1.97
N PHE A 103 2.88 -0.45 1.69
CA PHE A 103 2.70 0.16 0.36
C PHE A 103 3.79 1.19 0.07
N LEU A 104 4.06 2.10 1.01
CA LEU A 104 5.11 3.09 0.84
C LEU A 104 6.50 2.46 0.83
N THR A 105 6.75 1.43 1.65
CA THR A 105 8.02 0.70 1.62
C THR A 105 8.28 0.07 0.25
N ALA A 106 7.28 -0.59 -0.37
CA ALA A 106 7.43 -1.18 -1.69
C ALA A 106 7.67 -0.10 -2.76
N TYR A 107 6.89 0.96 -2.74
CA TYR A 107 7.04 2.08 -3.68
C TYR A 107 8.42 2.72 -3.59
N LEU A 108 8.83 3.12 -2.39
CA LEU A 108 10.09 3.84 -2.17
C LEU A 108 11.32 2.94 -2.35
N GLY A 109 11.20 1.65 -2.05
CA GLY A 109 12.26 0.67 -2.28
C GLY A 109 12.54 0.40 -3.76
N LEU A 110 11.63 0.77 -4.66
CA LEU A 110 11.81 0.67 -6.11
C LEU A 110 12.13 2.01 -6.78
N CYS A 111 12.16 3.10 -6.03
CA CYS A 111 12.47 4.44 -6.53
C CYS A 111 13.88 4.89 -6.15
N GLU A 112 14.49 5.70 -7.03
CA GLU A 112 15.74 6.39 -6.70
C GLU A 112 15.53 7.34 -5.51
N GLY A 113 16.47 7.31 -4.57
CA GLY A 113 16.45 8.20 -3.42
C GLY A 113 16.90 7.56 -2.11
N GLU A 114 16.73 8.32 -1.04
CA GLU A 114 17.04 7.92 0.34
C GLU A 114 15.86 8.28 1.24
N TYR A 115 15.13 7.27 1.68
CA TYR A 115 13.88 7.46 2.43
C TYR A 115 14.02 6.87 3.82
N HIS A 116 13.94 7.73 4.84
CA HIS A 116 13.96 7.35 6.24
C HIS A 116 12.56 6.93 6.66
N MET A 117 12.36 5.64 6.88
CA MET A 117 11.07 5.05 7.21
C MET A 117 10.95 4.88 8.73
N ASN A 118 10.03 5.61 9.33
CA ASN A 118 9.73 5.60 10.74
C ASN A 118 8.31 5.07 11.01
N SER A 119 8.08 4.63 12.24
CA SER A 119 6.77 4.12 12.66
C SER A 119 6.58 4.19 14.17
N SER A 120 5.34 3.91 14.62
CA SER A 120 5.05 3.73 16.04
C SER A 120 5.72 2.46 16.62
N GLU A 121 5.87 2.41 17.94
CA GLU A 121 6.37 1.22 18.65
C GLU A 121 5.50 -0.04 18.39
N GLN A 122 4.20 0.14 18.15
CA GLN A 122 3.32 -0.97 17.79
C GLN A 122 3.65 -1.52 16.40
N MET A 123 3.96 -0.66 15.45
CA MET A 123 4.28 -1.05 14.08
C MET A 123 5.68 -1.69 14.00
N LYS A 124 6.65 -1.26 14.81
CA LYS A 124 7.98 -1.87 14.90
C LYS A 124 7.92 -3.38 15.22
N LYS A 125 6.91 -3.82 15.96
CA LYS A 125 6.71 -5.24 16.31
C LYS A 125 6.12 -6.09 15.17
N ARG A 126 5.63 -5.45 14.11
CA ARG A 126 4.99 -6.15 13.00
C ARG A 126 6.01 -6.53 11.94
N PRO A 127 5.92 -7.75 11.38
CA PRO A 127 6.91 -8.22 10.41
C PRO A 127 6.87 -7.40 9.11
N MET A 128 8.07 -7.12 8.60
CA MET A 128 8.32 -6.49 7.30
C MET A 128 9.33 -7.31 6.49
N GLU A 129 9.92 -8.34 7.09
CA GLU A 129 11.07 -9.07 6.58
C GLU A 129 10.84 -9.62 5.16
N GLU A 130 9.70 -10.28 4.91
CA GLU A 130 9.40 -10.88 3.61
C GLU A 130 9.35 -9.82 2.50
N LEU A 131 8.74 -8.67 2.78
CA LEU A 131 8.67 -7.57 1.82
C LEU A 131 10.05 -6.93 1.60
N LEU A 132 10.78 -6.66 2.66
CA LEU A 132 12.11 -6.05 2.58
C LEU A 132 13.08 -6.96 1.84
N GLN A 133 13.05 -8.28 2.08
CA GLN A 133 13.85 -9.24 1.34
C GLN A 133 13.49 -9.25 -0.16
N ALA A 134 12.20 -9.28 -0.49
CA ALA A 134 11.74 -9.23 -1.88
C ALA A 134 12.22 -7.94 -2.59
N LEU A 135 12.20 -6.80 -1.90
CA LEU A 135 12.71 -5.54 -2.45
C LEU A 135 14.23 -5.56 -2.62
N GLN A 136 14.98 -6.13 -1.68
CA GLN A 136 16.43 -6.31 -1.80
C GLN A 136 16.78 -7.25 -2.97
N ASP A 137 16.01 -8.31 -3.18
CA ASP A 137 16.16 -9.18 -4.35
C ASP A 137 15.94 -8.44 -5.68
N LEU A 138 15.11 -7.38 -5.67
CA LEU A 138 14.89 -6.49 -6.81
C LEU A 138 15.93 -5.38 -6.95
N GLY A 139 16.83 -5.22 -5.97
CA GLY A 139 17.91 -4.24 -5.98
C GLY A 139 17.76 -3.08 -5.00
N ALA A 140 16.74 -3.09 -4.13
CA ALA A 140 16.62 -2.07 -3.09
C ALA A 140 17.77 -2.16 -2.08
N GLU A 141 18.24 -1.00 -1.64
CA GLU A 141 19.21 -0.86 -0.57
C GLU A 141 18.47 -0.58 0.74
N VAL A 142 18.68 -1.42 1.75
CA VAL A 142 18.02 -1.28 3.05
C VAL A 142 19.06 -1.21 4.16
N THR A 143 19.00 -0.14 4.95
CA THR A 143 19.82 0.04 6.15
C THR A 143 18.94 0.07 7.38
N TYR A 144 18.98 -0.99 8.18
CA TYR A 144 18.23 -1.07 9.43
C TYR A 144 18.87 -0.19 10.51
N LYS A 145 18.04 0.52 11.28
CA LYS A 145 18.48 1.37 12.39
C LYS A 145 18.43 0.65 13.73
N GLU A 146 17.55 -0.35 13.84
CA GLU A 146 17.35 -1.20 15.01
C GLU A 146 17.37 -2.67 14.59
N ALA A 147 16.28 -3.41 14.77
CA ALA A 147 16.19 -4.82 14.43
C ALA A 147 16.07 -5.04 12.91
N SER A 148 16.79 -6.05 12.37
CA SER A 148 16.65 -6.47 10.98
C SER A 148 15.22 -6.90 10.67
N GLY A 149 14.72 -6.56 9.49
CA GLY A 149 13.36 -6.90 9.06
C GLY A 149 12.24 -6.07 9.70
N HIS A 150 12.58 -5.00 10.44
CA HIS A 150 11.64 -4.17 11.17
C HIS A 150 11.95 -2.67 11.02
N PHE A 151 10.97 -1.84 11.31
CA PHE A 151 11.17 -0.40 11.46
C PHE A 151 12.06 -0.07 12.67
N PRO A 152 12.78 1.07 12.65
CA PRO A 152 12.97 1.98 11.54
C PRO A 152 14.12 1.54 10.62
N PHE A 153 14.05 1.95 9.37
CA PHE A 153 15.10 1.69 8.38
C PHE A 153 15.19 2.82 7.36
N VAL A 154 16.29 2.86 6.62
CA VAL A 154 16.44 3.68 5.42
C VAL A 154 16.32 2.78 4.21
N ILE A 155 15.54 3.20 3.22
CA ILE A 155 15.35 2.45 1.99
C ILE A 155 15.46 3.36 0.77
N GLY A 156 15.93 2.81 -0.33
CA GLY A 156 16.01 3.44 -1.62
C GLY A 156 16.54 2.48 -2.66
N ASN A 157 16.78 2.97 -3.85
CA ASN A 157 17.30 2.17 -4.95
C ASN A 157 18.25 3.00 -5.81
N SER A 158 19.33 2.38 -6.30
CA SER A 158 20.24 2.96 -7.29
C SER A 158 20.06 2.35 -8.69
N GLY A 159 19.14 1.41 -8.84
CA GLY A 159 18.79 0.78 -10.11
C GLY A 159 18.14 -0.58 -9.95
N VAL A 160 16.93 -0.73 -10.45
CA VAL A 160 16.22 -2.02 -10.50
C VAL A 160 16.82 -2.87 -11.63
N ASN A 161 17.26 -4.08 -11.30
CA ASN A 161 17.97 -4.97 -12.24
C ASN A 161 17.28 -6.33 -12.46
N ARG A 162 16.16 -6.59 -11.81
CA ARG A 162 15.38 -7.83 -11.95
C ARG A 162 13.93 -7.52 -12.28
N HIS A 163 13.30 -8.44 -13.02
CA HIS A 163 11.92 -8.32 -13.49
C HIS A 163 11.01 -9.43 -12.96
N GLU A 164 11.49 -10.15 -11.95
CA GLU A 164 10.72 -11.17 -11.24
C GLU A 164 11.09 -11.23 -9.77
N VAL A 165 10.13 -11.61 -8.94
CA VAL A 165 10.31 -11.74 -7.49
C VAL A 165 9.38 -12.82 -6.94
N THR A 166 9.80 -13.47 -5.86
CA THR A 166 8.96 -14.38 -5.07
C THR A 166 8.59 -13.71 -3.75
N ILE A 167 7.31 -13.81 -3.36
CA ILE A 167 6.82 -13.27 -2.09
C ILE A 167 6.00 -14.31 -1.33
N ASP A 168 6.24 -14.43 -0.03
CA ASP A 168 5.42 -15.22 0.88
C ASP A 168 4.35 -14.33 1.53
N VAL A 169 3.08 -14.75 1.42
CA VAL A 169 1.92 -13.98 1.92
C VAL A 169 1.29 -14.57 3.17
N GLU A 170 1.83 -15.65 3.73
CA GLU A 170 1.23 -16.33 4.89
C GLU A 170 1.09 -15.38 6.10
N LYS A 171 2.04 -14.46 6.30
CA LYS A 171 1.96 -13.46 7.37
C LYS A 171 1.12 -12.23 6.97
N SER A 172 1.07 -11.88 5.68
CA SER A 172 0.31 -10.70 5.22
C SER A 172 0.14 -10.63 3.71
N SER A 173 -1.11 -10.59 3.24
CA SER A 173 -1.45 -10.28 1.84
C SER A 173 -1.09 -8.84 1.42
N GLN A 174 -0.80 -7.96 2.39
CA GLN A 174 -0.39 -6.58 2.09
C GLN A 174 0.96 -6.54 1.37
N PHE A 175 1.84 -7.53 1.56
CA PHE A 175 3.11 -7.64 0.85
C PHE A 175 2.90 -7.77 -0.66
N LEU A 176 2.05 -8.70 -1.07
CA LEU A 176 1.73 -8.90 -2.48
C LEU A 176 0.99 -7.68 -3.06
N SER A 177 0.02 -7.13 -2.33
CA SER A 177 -0.69 -5.92 -2.76
C SER A 177 0.26 -4.74 -2.97
N ALA A 178 1.27 -4.57 -2.09
CA ALA A 178 2.28 -3.53 -2.20
C ALA A 178 3.15 -3.70 -3.45
N LEU A 179 3.62 -4.91 -3.72
CA LEU A 179 4.41 -5.22 -4.91
C LEU A 179 3.59 -5.06 -6.20
N LEU A 180 2.33 -5.49 -6.22
CA LEU A 180 1.44 -5.33 -7.36
C LEU A 180 1.25 -3.85 -7.72
N ILE A 181 0.91 -3.00 -6.75
CA ILE A 181 0.72 -1.57 -7.01
C ILE A 181 2.03 -0.93 -7.50
N SER A 182 3.15 -1.28 -6.87
CA SER A 182 4.46 -0.71 -7.22
C SER A 182 5.06 -1.29 -8.50
N SER A 183 4.52 -2.39 -9.02
CA SER A 183 5.00 -3.03 -10.26
C SER A 183 4.88 -2.15 -11.49
N VAL A 184 4.02 -1.13 -11.47
CA VAL A 184 3.91 -0.12 -12.55
C VAL A 184 5.18 0.73 -12.74
N LEU A 185 6.14 0.62 -11.84
CA LEU A 185 7.45 1.26 -11.99
C LEU A 185 8.37 0.53 -12.97
N PHE A 186 8.07 -0.73 -13.28
CA PHE A 186 8.84 -1.51 -14.25
C PHE A 186 8.32 -1.24 -15.67
N GLN A 187 9.20 -0.80 -16.55
CA GLN A 187 8.85 -0.57 -17.95
C GLN A 187 8.69 -1.87 -18.75
N LYS A 188 9.34 -2.95 -18.31
CA LYS A 188 9.25 -4.28 -18.91
C LYS A 188 8.27 -5.16 -18.16
N GLU A 189 7.90 -6.29 -18.77
CA GLU A 189 7.09 -7.31 -18.10
C GLU A 189 7.69 -7.64 -16.72
N PHE A 190 6.82 -7.64 -15.70
CA PHE A 190 7.20 -7.95 -14.33
C PHE A 190 6.38 -9.12 -13.79
N ARG A 191 7.05 -10.08 -13.15
CA ARG A 191 6.45 -11.30 -12.62
C ARG A 191 6.56 -11.36 -11.10
N ILE A 192 5.46 -11.77 -10.44
CA ILE A 192 5.44 -12.03 -9.01
C ILE A 192 4.99 -13.47 -8.79
N HIS A 193 5.87 -14.28 -8.19
CA HIS A 193 5.57 -15.63 -7.75
C HIS A 193 5.16 -15.59 -6.27
N VAL A 194 4.04 -16.23 -5.95
CA VAL A 194 3.43 -16.14 -4.62
C VAL A 194 3.52 -17.48 -3.90
N LYS A 195 3.98 -17.46 -2.66
CA LYS A 195 3.88 -18.58 -1.72
C LYS A 195 2.79 -18.26 -0.70
N GLY A 196 1.96 -19.26 -0.40
CA GLY A 196 0.84 -19.09 0.53
C GLY A 196 -0.46 -18.58 -0.11
N HIS A 197 -1.50 -18.50 0.70
CA HIS A 197 -2.87 -18.17 0.25
C HIS A 197 -3.59 -17.15 1.14
N HIS A 198 -2.91 -16.60 2.14
CA HIS A 198 -3.53 -15.72 3.11
C HIS A 198 -4.05 -14.43 2.46
N GLY A 199 -5.31 -14.10 2.74
CA GLY A 199 -5.90 -12.79 2.43
C GLY A 199 -6.05 -12.47 0.94
N MET A 200 -6.20 -13.46 0.08
CA MET A 200 -6.29 -13.28 -1.39
C MET A 200 -7.44 -12.35 -1.82
N ALA A 201 -8.53 -12.25 -1.06
CA ALA A 201 -9.61 -11.30 -1.35
C ALA A 201 -9.12 -9.83 -1.39
N TYR A 202 -8.15 -9.47 -0.55
CA TYR A 202 -7.53 -8.14 -0.58
C TYR A 202 -6.59 -7.96 -1.79
N VAL A 203 -6.01 -9.04 -2.28
CA VAL A 203 -5.21 -9.03 -3.50
C VAL A 203 -6.11 -8.80 -4.72
N GLU A 204 -7.23 -9.51 -4.80
CA GLU A 204 -8.22 -9.31 -5.87
C GLU A 204 -8.78 -7.87 -5.86
N MET A 205 -9.03 -7.30 -4.68
CA MET A 205 -9.38 -5.88 -4.55
C MET A 205 -8.31 -4.97 -5.17
N THR A 206 -7.03 -5.27 -4.92
CA THR A 206 -5.90 -4.52 -5.49
C THR A 206 -5.89 -4.60 -7.01
N VAL A 207 -6.00 -5.80 -7.57
CA VAL A 207 -6.04 -6.03 -9.02
C VAL A 207 -7.22 -5.30 -9.66
N ALA A 208 -8.41 -5.37 -9.04
CA ALA A 208 -9.58 -4.66 -9.55
C ALA A 208 -9.40 -3.13 -9.56
N MET A 209 -8.74 -2.58 -8.54
CA MET A 209 -8.45 -1.14 -8.49
C MET A 209 -7.38 -0.73 -9.49
N MET A 210 -6.30 -1.50 -9.67
CA MET A 210 -5.29 -1.26 -10.71
C MET A 210 -5.93 -1.21 -12.10
N LYS A 211 -6.88 -2.11 -12.37
CA LYS A 211 -7.63 -2.12 -13.63
C LYS A 211 -8.44 -0.83 -13.86
N GLN A 212 -9.02 -0.24 -12.80
CA GLN A 212 -9.73 1.05 -12.89
C GLN A 212 -8.81 2.21 -13.29
N PHE A 213 -7.52 2.10 -12.98
CA PHE A 213 -6.49 3.05 -13.38
C PHE A 213 -5.76 2.64 -14.68
N GLY A 214 -6.28 1.64 -15.40
CA GLY A 214 -5.78 1.25 -16.71
C GLY A 214 -4.65 0.21 -16.70
N VAL A 215 -4.32 -0.37 -15.54
CA VAL A 215 -3.28 -1.40 -15.42
C VAL A 215 -3.93 -2.78 -15.35
N GLU A 216 -3.63 -3.63 -16.33
CA GLU A 216 -4.11 -5.01 -16.36
C GLU A 216 -3.08 -5.95 -15.74
N VAL A 217 -3.54 -6.75 -14.78
CA VAL A 217 -2.75 -7.79 -14.13
C VAL A 217 -3.21 -9.14 -14.65
N GLN A 218 -2.32 -9.87 -15.30
CA GLN A 218 -2.56 -11.23 -15.79
C GLN A 218 -2.24 -12.25 -14.69
N ARG A 219 -2.93 -13.38 -14.73
CA ARG A 219 -2.74 -14.48 -13.77
C ARG A 219 -2.59 -15.81 -14.52
N PRO A 220 -1.41 -16.08 -15.11
CA PRO A 220 -1.18 -17.28 -15.91
C PRO A 220 -1.23 -18.58 -15.09
N ALA A 221 -1.00 -18.51 -13.78
CA ALA A 221 -1.14 -19.60 -12.83
C ALA A 221 -1.72 -19.09 -11.50
N SER A 222 -2.18 -19.98 -10.64
CA SER A 222 -2.79 -19.63 -9.35
C SER A 222 -1.86 -18.88 -8.41
N ASP A 223 -0.56 -19.07 -8.57
CA ASP A 223 0.54 -18.52 -7.76
C ASP A 223 1.40 -17.49 -8.51
N THR A 224 0.97 -17.05 -9.70
CA THR A 224 1.79 -16.15 -10.53
C THR A 224 0.95 -14.98 -11.05
N PHE A 225 1.45 -13.77 -10.80
CA PHE A 225 0.91 -12.52 -11.33
C PHE A 225 1.90 -11.90 -12.30
N VAL A 226 1.37 -11.38 -13.41
CA VAL A 226 2.18 -10.77 -14.47
C VAL A 226 1.58 -9.41 -14.82
N ILE A 227 2.43 -8.39 -14.80
CA ILE A 227 2.14 -7.07 -15.29
C ILE A 227 2.87 -6.92 -16.62
N ALA A 228 2.11 -6.71 -17.70
CA ALA A 228 2.68 -6.59 -19.03
C ALA A 228 3.53 -5.33 -19.18
N GLU A 229 4.42 -5.34 -20.15
CA GLU A 229 5.16 -4.15 -20.56
C GLU A 229 4.18 -3.02 -20.90
N HIS A 230 4.47 -1.82 -20.41
CA HIS A 230 3.69 -0.62 -20.68
C HIS A 230 4.62 0.55 -20.99
N THR A 231 4.20 1.41 -21.88
CA THR A 231 4.92 2.60 -22.37
C THR A 231 4.43 3.86 -21.66
#